data_4bbfd3aeeceefca53ae0908da90419c9
#
_entry.id   4bbfd3aeeceefca53ae0908da90419c9
#
_cell.length_a   1.000
_cell.length_b   1.000
_cell.length_c   1.000
_cell.angle_alpha   90.00
_cell.angle_beta   90.00
_cell.angle_gamma   90.00
#
_symmetry.space_group_name_H-M   'P 1'
#
loop_
_entity.id
_entity.type
_entity.pdbx_description
1 polymer ?
#
loop_
_entity_poly.entity_id
_entity_poly.type
_entity_poly.pdbx_seq_one_letter_code
_entity_poly.pdbx_strand_id
1 'polypeptide(L)'
;MGVVIESDIWEPNKSIYILLFIFSVVSIFCLPAKSSANVLDHASSASLLRFQRKFLLLFSISSVMEGLWAVFGEYELTFYGFGKDQLLNVISVGFAVSLFIGSFIGVLSDLLGHKKLCLLFFLLHLLVSLWKLVFGTSSFLLTSIFLSLASSIFSFGFEAWMVVEQDKLGQRQEVLNDMFWMMTFLESASFIGSQALANYLIDDNVIRNIKSLWIGAGVLAVLAVGLVTRGWQEATQTTILKDYRVSFHRHVISDKRIWLLSWAQSSVHFSVAAFWILWAPSIVADGREVSLGLIYPCLLGSKMLGSTGFPWFFHVPLVLRTEEYLMYAFTIMGFVLSIVAYDYQEIGLLVALFCLFQTCLGMVLPFLARLRTTYLPNEIRGGMMSLSLMPANAAILFLLVLRGHHYIANSTITSIAALGLFTAAGCMYSLKKWGKQLQPSRRNL
;
A
#
# COMPACT_ATOMS: atom_id res chain seq x y z
N MET A 1 -3.56 32.27 42.57
CA MET A 1 -4.59 31.68 41.70
C MET A 1 -3.97 31.46 40.33
N GLY A 2 -3.51 30.27 40.06
CA GLY A 2 -3.03 29.89 38.72
C GLY A 2 -4.24 29.55 37.87
N VAL A 3 -4.41 30.25 36.77
CA VAL A 3 -5.39 29.88 35.74
C VAL A 3 -4.85 28.61 35.12
N VAL A 4 -5.49 27.47 35.43
CA VAL A 4 -5.29 26.21 34.67
C VAL A 4 -5.94 26.48 33.32
N ILE A 5 -5.13 26.79 32.30
CA ILE A 5 -5.58 26.76 30.94
C ILE A 5 -5.68 25.26 30.62
N GLU A 6 -6.89 24.70 30.68
CA GLU A 6 -7.17 23.42 30.04
C GLU A 6 -6.82 23.62 28.56
N SER A 7 -5.70 23.03 28.11
CA SER A 7 -5.40 22.97 26.70
C SER A 7 -6.40 22.00 26.09
N ASP A 8 -7.38 22.55 25.37
CA ASP A 8 -8.33 21.72 24.62
C ASP A 8 -7.57 20.85 23.64
N ILE A 9 -7.62 19.53 23.85
CA ILE A 9 -7.03 18.54 22.92
C ILE A 9 -7.71 18.71 21.57
N TRP A 10 -6.92 19.00 20.54
CA TRP A 10 -7.47 19.15 19.20
C TRP A 10 -8.01 17.82 18.66
N GLU A 11 -9.27 17.81 18.24
CA GLU A 11 -9.94 16.66 17.65
C GLU A 11 -10.56 17.03 16.30
N PRO A 12 -10.52 16.12 15.30
CA PRO A 12 -11.22 16.34 14.04
C PRO A 12 -12.74 16.33 14.27
N ASN A 13 -13.45 17.21 13.57
CA ASN A 13 -14.90 17.26 13.65
C ASN A 13 -15.53 15.93 13.23
N LYS A 14 -16.44 15.39 14.03
CA LYS A 14 -17.13 14.11 13.77
C LYS A 14 -17.84 14.09 12.41
N SER A 15 -18.26 15.24 11.90
CA SER A 15 -18.87 15.38 10.57
C SER A 15 -17.94 14.90 9.43
N ILE A 16 -16.61 14.97 9.60
CA ILE A 16 -15.65 14.53 8.58
C ILE A 16 -15.80 13.03 8.31
N TYR A 17 -15.93 12.22 9.34
CA TYR A 17 -16.10 10.76 9.18
C TYR A 17 -17.41 10.43 8.46
N ILE A 18 -18.51 11.12 8.85
CA ILE A 18 -19.82 10.93 8.22
C ILE A 18 -19.76 11.32 6.75
N LEU A 19 -19.13 12.45 6.44
CA LEU A 19 -18.96 12.90 5.04
C LEU A 19 -18.11 11.90 4.24
N LEU A 20 -16.95 11.48 4.74
CA LEU A 20 -16.11 10.50 4.06
C LEU A 20 -16.85 9.19 3.80
N PHE A 21 -17.60 8.69 4.79
CA PHE A 21 -18.40 7.48 4.64
C PHE A 21 -19.52 7.66 3.61
N ILE A 22 -20.33 8.73 3.73
CA ILE A 22 -21.43 9.00 2.81
C ILE A 22 -20.91 9.16 1.38
N PHE A 23 -19.86 9.96 1.16
CA PHE A 23 -19.28 10.14 -0.18
C PHE A 23 -18.72 8.85 -0.76
N SER A 24 -18.10 8.01 0.04
CA SER A 24 -17.62 6.68 -0.41
C SER A 24 -18.79 5.78 -0.83
N VAL A 25 -19.86 5.74 -0.02
CA VAL A 25 -21.07 4.96 -0.31
C VAL A 25 -21.77 5.51 -1.55
N VAL A 26 -22.00 6.80 -1.63
CA VAL A 26 -22.62 7.44 -2.81
C VAL A 26 -21.79 7.19 -4.07
N SER A 27 -20.46 7.34 -3.99
CA SER A 27 -19.57 7.07 -5.11
C SER A 27 -19.71 5.64 -5.63
N ILE A 28 -19.85 4.65 -4.75
CA ILE A 28 -20.03 3.23 -5.13
C ILE A 28 -21.44 2.99 -5.71
N PHE A 29 -22.50 3.49 -5.07
CA PHE A 29 -23.87 3.27 -5.53
C PHE A 29 -24.21 4.02 -6.82
N CYS A 30 -23.60 5.19 -7.04
CA CYS A 30 -23.77 5.97 -8.25
C CYS A 30 -22.82 5.55 -9.39
N LEU A 31 -22.05 4.46 -9.22
CA LEU A 31 -21.23 3.96 -10.32
C LEU A 31 -22.11 3.68 -11.54
N PRO A 32 -21.74 4.17 -12.74
CA PRO A 32 -22.49 3.90 -13.96
C PRO A 32 -22.62 2.39 -14.16
N ALA A 33 -23.86 1.91 -14.34
CA ALA A 33 -24.12 0.51 -14.59
C ALA A 33 -23.36 0.07 -15.86
N LYS A 34 -22.56 -0.99 -15.74
CA LYS A 34 -21.92 -1.59 -16.91
C LYS A 34 -23.01 -2.05 -17.85
N SER A 35 -23.00 -1.55 -19.09
CA SER A 35 -23.84 -2.07 -20.16
C SER A 35 -23.52 -3.56 -20.33
N SER A 36 -24.35 -4.41 -19.79
CA SER A 36 -24.22 -5.86 -19.89
C SER A 36 -24.53 -6.27 -21.34
N ALA A 37 -23.51 -6.18 -22.18
CA ALA A 37 -23.56 -6.75 -23.50
C ALA A 37 -23.28 -8.25 -23.40
N ASN A 38 -24.24 -9.04 -23.90
CA ASN A 38 -24.17 -10.45 -24.29
C ASN A 38 -24.44 -11.53 -23.25
N VAL A 39 -25.60 -12.12 -23.42
CA VAL A 39 -26.18 -13.30 -22.73
C VAL A 39 -25.29 -14.58 -22.84
N LEU A 40 -24.30 -14.60 -23.71
CA LEU A 40 -23.39 -15.76 -23.93
C LEU A 40 -22.27 -15.88 -22.88
N ASP A 41 -22.08 -14.88 -22.00
CA ASP A 41 -20.97 -14.82 -21.03
C ASP A 41 -21.37 -15.33 -19.60
N HIS A 42 -22.56 -15.88 -19.39
CA HIS A 42 -23.03 -16.20 -18.04
C HIS A 42 -22.23 -17.31 -17.31
N ALA A 43 -21.68 -18.28 -18.03
CA ALA A 43 -20.93 -19.39 -17.41
C ALA A 43 -19.50 -18.95 -17.02
N SER A 44 -18.83 -18.17 -17.84
CA SER A 44 -17.52 -17.56 -17.53
C SER A 44 -17.64 -16.51 -16.42
N SER A 45 -18.74 -15.77 -16.40
CA SER A 45 -19.06 -14.78 -15.38
C SER A 45 -19.18 -15.38 -13.96
N ALA A 46 -19.76 -16.57 -13.80
CA ALA A 46 -19.95 -17.19 -12.48
C ALA A 46 -18.64 -17.68 -11.85
N SER A 47 -17.73 -18.26 -12.63
CA SER A 47 -16.42 -18.72 -12.16
C SER A 47 -15.54 -17.53 -11.75
N LEU A 48 -15.61 -16.45 -12.52
CA LEU A 48 -14.93 -15.21 -12.27
C LEU A 48 -15.40 -14.54 -10.98
N LEU A 49 -16.70 -14.33 -10.81
CA LEU A 49 -17.25 -13.72 -9.62
C LEU A 49 -16.88 -14.53 -8.36
N ARG A 50 -16.83 -15.86 -8.48
CA ARG A 50 -16.38 -16.74 -7.39
C ARG A 50 -14.91 -16.53 -7.07
N PHE A 51 -14.05 -16.39 -8.10
CA PHE A 51 -12.64 -16.07 -7.92
C PHE A 51 -12.48 -14.71 -7.23
N GLN A 52 -13.12 -13.66 -7.76
CA GLN A 52 -13.05 -12.30 -7.21
C GLN A 52 -13.44 -12.26 -5.74
N ARG A 53 -14.60 -12.85 -5.37
CA ARG A 53 -15.07 -12.88 -3.97
C ARG A 53 -14.09 -13.60 -3.05
N LYS A 54 -13.57 -14.75 -3.46
CA LYS A 54 -12.60 -15.51 -2.67
C LYS A 54 -11.30 -14.75 -2.51
N PHE A 55 -10.80 -14.14 -3.60
CA PHE A 55 -9.56 -13.38 -3.59
C PHE A 55 -9.68 -12.13 -2.72
N LEU A 56 -10.75 -11.34 -2.87
CA LEU A 56 -10.99 -10.14 -2.07
C LEU A 56 -11.15 -10.46 -0.58
N LEU A 57 -11.83 -11.57 -0.24
CA LEU A 57 -11.91 -12.05 1.14
C LEU A 57 -10.51 -12.35 1.71
N LEU A 58 -9.70 -13.09 0.96
CA LEU A 58 -8.34 -13.42 1.37
C LEU A 58 -7.48 -12.17 1.52
N PHE A 59 -7.58 -11.23 0.57
CA PHE A 59 -6.88 -9.95 0.61
C PHE A 59 -7.32 -9.09 1.81
N SER A 60 -8.62 -9.08 2.14
CA SER A 60 -9.12 -8.38 3.33
C SER A 60 -8.55 -8.97 4.61
N ILE A 61 -8.49 -10.31 4.74
CA ILE A 61 -7.85 -10.96 5.89
C ILE A 61 -6.38 -10.56 5.99
N SER A 62 -5.66 -10.57 4.87
CA SER A 62 -4.25 -10.14 4.81
C SER A 62 -4.08 -8.68 5.24
N SER A 63 -4.98 -7.80 4.76
CA SER A 63 -4.96 -6.38 5.12
C SER A 63 -5.30 -6.14 6.59
N VAL A 64 -6.22 -6.93 7.18
CA VAL A 64 -6.48 -6.87 8.62
C VAL A 64 -5.25 -7.29 9.42
N MET A 65 -4.54 -8.34 9.00
CA MET A 65 -3.32 -8.79 9.67
C MET A 65 -2.22 -7.72 9.62
N GLU A 66 -1.96 -7.14 8.45
CA GLU A 66 -1.03 -6.00 8.31
C GLU A 66 -1.46 -4.80 9.17
N GLY A 67 -2.75 -4.44 9.13
CA GLY A 67 -3.30 -3.34 9.91
C GLY A 67 -3.17 -3.54 11.43
N LEU A 68 -3.38 -4.76 11.92
CA LEU A 68 -3.19 -5.08 13.33
C LEU A 68 -1.75 -4.84 13.76
N TRP A 69 -0.77 -5.30 12.99
CA TRP A 69 0.63 -5.09 13.33
C TRP A 69 1.09 -3.65 13.14
N ALA A 70 0.55 -2.93 12.14
CA ALA A 70 0.86 -1.52 11.92
C ALA A 70 0.40 -0.65 13.10
N VAL A 71 -0.82 -0.87 13.61
CA VAL A 71 -1.37 -0.10 14.74
C VAL A 71 -0.76 -0.53 16.07
N PHE A 72 -0.58 -1.83 16.28
CA PHE A 72 -0.15 -2.39 17.55
C PHE A 72 1.35 -2.40 17.76
N GLY A 73 2.13 -2.51 16.70
CA GLY A 73 3.59 -2.55 16.79
C GLY A 73 4.15 -1.33 17.49
N GLU A 74 3.65 -0.15 17.13
CA GLU A 74 4.04 1.11 17.77
C GLU A 74 3.56 1.21 19.22
N TYR A 75 2.32 0.83 19.48
CA TYR A 75 1.76 0.79 20.83
C TYR A 75 2.53 -0.18 21.75
N GLU A 76 2.82 -1.38 21.26
CA GLU A 76 3.58 -2.40 22.00
C GLU A 76 4.98 -1.89 22.37
N LEU A 77 5.69 -1.28 21.41
CA LEU A 77 7.03 -0.72 21.64
C LEU A 77 7.00 0.41 22.69
N THR A 78 6.02 1.30 22.59
CA THR A 78 5.84 2.40 23.54
C THR A 78 5.49 1.88 24.93
N PHE A 79 4.62 0.88 25.02
CA PHE A 79 4.22 0.26 26.29
C PHE A 79 5.40 -0.39 27.04
N TYR A 80 6.32 -1.01 26.30
CA TYR A 80 7.54 -1.59 26.89
C TYR A 80 8.67 -0.58 27.11
N GLY A 81 8.38 0.72 26.95
CA GLY A 81 9.31 1.80 27.26
C GLY A 81 10.46 1.95 26.26
N PHE A 82 10.28 1.52 25.01
CA PHE A 82 11.28 1.75 23.98
C PHE A 82 11.44 3.24 23.71
N GLY A 83 12.68 3.71 23.81
CA GLY A 83 13.02 5.10 23.49
C GLY A 83 12.99 5.34 21.97
N LYS A 84 12.97 6.65 21.59
CA LYS A 84 12.93 7.05 20.17
C LYS A 84 14.05 6.44 19.33
N ASP A 85 15.26 6.32 19.90
CA ASP A 85 16.43 5.76 19.19
C ASP A 85 16.25 4.24 18.94
N GLN A 86 15.67 3.52 19.88
CA GLN A 86 15.38 2.10 19.74
C GLN A 86 14.30 1.86 18.68
N LEU A 87 13.25 2.70 18.66
CA LEU A 87 12.21 2.67 17.64
C LEU A 87 12.80 2.93 16.25
N LEU A 88 13.66 3.93 16.13
CA LEU A 88 14.37 4.26 14.88
C LEU A 88 15.21 3.06 14.38
N ASN A 89 15.90 2.37 15.29
CA ASN A 89 16.68 1.17 14.96
C ASN A 89 15.78 0.03 14.46
N VAL A 90 14.64 -0.23 15.11
CA VAL A 90 13.68 -1.26 14.69
C VAL A 90 13.14 -0.96 13.28
N ILE A 91 12.76 0.28 13.01
CA ILE A 91 12.29 0.70 11.69
C ILE A 91 13.41 0.58 10.65
N SER A 92 14.64 0.99 10.99
CA SER A 92 15.79 0.89 10.08
C SER A 92 16.11 -0.56 9.71
N VAL A 93 16.06 -1.48 10.67
CA VAL A 93 16.20 -2.92 10.42
C VAL A 93 15.11 -3.41 9.47
N GLY A 94 13.87 -2.95 9.65
CA GLY A 94 12.76 -3.27 8.75
C GLY A 94 13.03 -2.87 7.30
N PHE A 95 13.47 -1.64 7.07
CA PHE A 95 13.82 -1.16 5.71
C PHE A 95 15.06 -1.86 5.15
N ALA A 96 16.04 -2.22 5.99
CA ALA A 96 17.19 -3.02 5.56
C ALA A 96 16.75 -4.41 5.07
N VAL A 97 15.86 -5.09 5.80
CA VAL A 97 15.29 -6.38 5.38
C VAL A 97 14.51 -6.25 4.08
N SER A 98 13.66 -5.21 3.96
CA SER A 98 12.91 -4.94 2.73
C SER A 98 13.82 -4.67 1.54
N LEU A 99 14.95 -3.95 1.76
CA LEU A 99 15.93 -3.65 0.73
C LEU A 99 16.71 -4.90 0.28
N PHE A 100 17.31 -5.63 1.23
CA PHE A 100 18.25 -6.71 0.89
C PHE A 100 17.57 -8.05 0.62
N ILE A 101 16.45 -8.33 1.26
CA ILE A 101 15.74 -9.61 1.12
C ILE A 101 14.45 -9.41 0.33
N GLY A 102 13.62 -8.43 0.74
CA GLY A 102 12.31 -8.16 0.15
C GLY A 102 12.38 -7.92 -1.35
N SER A 103 13.40 -7.18 -1.82
CA SER A 103 13.60 -6.89 -3.24
C SER A 103 13.81 -8.14 -4.11
N PHE A 104 14.40 -9.20 -3.56
CA PHE A 104 14.65 -10.46 -4.31
C PHE A 104 13.50 -11.46 -4.18
N ILE A 105 12.61 -11.29 -3.21
CA ILE A 105 11.48 -12.20 -3.01
C ILE A 105 10.52 -12.18 -4.21
N GLY A 106 10.38 -11.05 -4.90
CA GLY A 106 9.59 -10.97 -6.11
C GLY A 106 10.13 -11.84 -7.24
N VAL A 107 11.46 -11.88 -7.42
CA VAL A 107 12.11 -12.80 -8.37
C VAL A 107 11.85 -14.26 -7.98
N LEU A 108 11.94 -14.55 -6.69
CA LEU A 108 11.61 -15.88 -6.17
C LEU A 108 10.15 -16.26 -6.41
N SER A 109 9.22 -15.29 -6.34
CA SER A 109 7.81 -15.52 -6.63
C SER A 109 7.53 -15.89 -8.08
N ASP A 110 8.26 -15.27 -9.03
CA ASP A 110 8.15 -15.57 -10.45
C ASP A 110 8.68 -16.97 -10.77
N LEU A 111 9.67 -17.46 -10.00
CA LEU A 111 10.27 -18.78 -10.18
C LEU A 111 9.46 -19.90 -9.49
N LEU A 112 8.99 -19.68 -8.27
CA LEU A 112 8.33 -20.68 -7.44
C LEU A 112 6.81 -20.67 -7.55
N GLY A 113 6.24 -19.56 -8.01
CA GLY A 113 4.81 -19.31 -8.08
C GLY A 113 4.29 -18.31 -7.05
N HIS A 114 3.43 -17.41 -7.49
CA HIS A 114 2.89 -16.31 -6.66
C HIS A 114 2.03 -16.78 -5.50
N LYS A 115 1.29 -17.89 -5.67
CA LYS A 115 0.48 -18.51 -4.60
C LYS A 115 1.36 -18.92 -3.42
N LYS A 116 2.51 -19.54 -3.68
CA LYS A 116 3.43 -19.96 -2.61
C LYS A 116 4.01 -18.79 -1.85
N LEU A 117 4.25 -17.67 -2.57
CA LEU A 117 4.68 -16.43 -1.92
C LEU A 117 3.61 -15.87 -0.99
N CYS A 118 2.35 -15.79 -1.43
CA CYS A 118 1.26 -15.37 -0.56
C CYS A 118 1.04 -16.32 0.63
N LEU A 119 1.28 -17.62 0.44
CA LEU A 119 1.28 -18.57 1.53
C LEU A 119 2.41 -18.28 2.54
N LEU A 120 3.61 -17.94 2.05
CA LEU A 120 4.73 -17.54 2.90
C LEU A 120 4.38 -16.32 3.75
N PHE A 121 3.65 -15.33 3.20
CA PHE A 121 3.15 -14.20 3.97
C PHE A 121 2.35 -14.63 5.21
N PHE A 122 1.40 -15.54 5.05
CA PHE A 122 0.60 -16.05 6.18
C PHE A 122 1.43 -16.87 7.17
N LEU A 123 2.39 -17.66 6.67
CA LEU A 123 3.28 -18.42 7.51
C LEU A 123 4.22 -17.54 8.36
N LEU A 124 4.67 -16.40 7.79
CA LEU A 124 5.47 -15.43 8.54
C LEU A 124 4.66 -14.80 9.67
N HIS A 125 3.41 -14.40 9.41
CA HIS A 125 2.52 -13.89 10.45
C HIS A 125 2.20 -14.93 11.53
N LEU A 126 1.96 -16.18 11.14
CA LEU A 126 1.76 -17.29 12.08
C LEU A 126 3.00 -17.51 12.95
N LEU A 127 4.17 -17.49 12.33
CA LEU A 127 5.45 -17.63 13.04
C LEU A 127 5.65 -16.52 14.07
N VAL A 128 5.40 -15.27 13.68
CA VAL A 128 5.47 -14.11 14.58
C VAL A 128 4.49 -14.25 15.74
N SER A 129 3.25 -14.64 15.46
CA SER A 129 2.23 -14.83 16.50
C SER A 129 2.64 -15.90 17.50
N LEU A 130 3.09 -17.07 17.04
CA LEU A 130 3.57 -18.15 17.89
C LEU A 130 4.83 -17.75 18.68
N TRP A 131 5.77 -17.07 18.02
CA TRP A 131 6.99 -16.58 18.64
C TRP A 131 6.71 -15.63 19.80
N LYS A 132 5.81 -14.67 19.58
CA LYS A 132 5.37 -13.72 20.62
C LYS A 132 4.66 -14.42 21.78
N LEU A 133 3.86 -15.44 21.53
CA LEU A 133 3.17 -16.21 22.58
C LEU A 133 4.15 -16.99 23.46
N VAL A 134 5.23 -17.53 22.89
CA VAL A 134 6.22 -18.36 23.62
C VAL A 134 7.26 -17.50 24.34
N PHE A 135 7.86 -16.54 23.63
CA PHE A 135 9.00 -15.76 24.11
C PHE A 135 8.65 -14.35 24.59
N GLY A 136 7.40 -13.91 24.42
CA GLY A 136 6.96 -12.60 24.83
C GLY A 136 7.74 -11.48 24.14
N THR A 137 8.21 -10.53 24.93
CA THR A 137 8.81 -9.27 24.43
C THR A 137 10.30 -9.35 24.09
N SER A 138 10.97 -10.45 24.40
CA SER A 138 12.44 -10.54 24.35
C SER A 138 13.05 -10.42 22.94
N SER A 139 12.23 -10.31 21.88
CA SER A 139 12.69 -10.51 20.51
C SER A 139 12.07 -9.55 19.48
N PHE A 140 12.00 -8.24 19.82
CA PHE A 140 11.46 -7.23 18.92
C PHE A 140 12.16 -7.14 17.55
N LEU A 141 13.48 -7.27 17.53
CA LEU A 141 14.25 -7.23 16.28
C LEU A 141 13.87 -8.39 15.35
N LEU A 142 13.76 -9.61 15.88
CA LEU A 142 13.38 -10.78 15.09
C LEU A 142 11.94 -10.64 14.55
N THR A 143 11.04 -10.16 15.40
CA THR A 143 9.66 -9.86 15.00
C THR A 143 9.63 -8.82 13.88
N SER A 144 10.40 -7.73 13.99
CA SER A 144 10.51 -6.69 12.97
C SER A 144 11.03 -7.26 11.65
N ILE A 145 12.03 -8.15 11.67
CA ILE A 145 12.56 -8.82 10.48
C ILE A 145 11.45 -9.60 9.75
N PHE A 146 10.72 -10.47 10.46
CA PHE A 146 9.67 -11.27 9.84
C PHE A 146 8.48 -10.45 9.36
N LEU A 147 8.05 -9.44 10.13
CA LEU A 147 6.97 -8.55 9.73
C LEU A 147 7.35 -7.68 8.53
N SER A 148 8.58 -7.16 8.48
CA SER A 148 9.06 -6.38 7.33
C SER A 148 9.15 -7.23 6.06
N LEU A 149 9.49 -8.51 6.20
CA LEU A 149 9.48 -9.46 5.11
C LEU A 149 8.04 -9.74 4.64
N ALA A 150 7.11 -9.94 5.56
CA ALA A 150 5.70 -10.11 5.26
C ALA A 150 5.13 -8.86 4.56
N SER A 151 5.40 -7.66 5.09
CA SER A 151 4.97 -6.39 4.50
C SER A 151 5.55 -6.17 3.10
N SER A 152 6.82 -6.57 2.87
CA SER A 152 7.41 -6.57 1.52
C SER A 152 6.62 -7.46 0.56
N ILE A 153 6.22 -8.67 0.99
CA ILE A 153 5.39 -9.57 0.18
C ILE A 153 4.01 -8.94 -0.05
N PHE A 154 3.41 -8.34 0.97
CA PHE A 154 2.09 -7.71 0.87
C PHE A 154 2.08 -6.60 -0.19
N SER A 155 3.13 -5.81 -0.27
CA SER A 155 3.23 -4.63 -1.16
C SER A 155 3.15 -4.96 -2.66
N PHE A 156 3.49 -6.18 -3.09
CA PHE A 156 3.46 -6.58 -4.51
C PHE A 156 2.85 -7.97 -4.77
N GLY A 157 2.94 -8.88 -3.78
CA GLY A 157 2.69 -10.30 -4.01
C GLY A 157 1.23 -10.60 -4.35
N PHE A 158 0.28 -9.98 -3.65
CA PHE A 158 -1.15 -10.18 -3.89
C PHE A 158 -1.58 -9.60 -5.24
N GLU A 159 -1.07 -8.42 -5.62
CA GLU A 159 -1.35 -7.83 -6.93
C GLU A 159 -0.80 -8.70 -8.05
N ALA A 160 0.46 -9.13 -7.93
CA ALA A 160 1.09 -10.00 -8.92
C ALA A 160 0.33 -11.33 -9.07
N TRP A 161 -0.03 -11.97 -7.96
CA TRP A 161 -0.82 -13.20 -7.98
C TRP A 161 -2.18 -13.01 -8.65
N MET A 162 -2.91 -11.97 -8.29
CA MET A 162 -4.22 -11.65 -8.84
C MET A 162 -4.17 -11.49 -10.36
N VAL A 163 -3.20 -10.71 -10.86
CA VAL A 163 -3.08 -10.44 -12.29
C VAL A 163 -2.71 -11.71 -13.07
N VAL A 164 -1.74 -12.48 -12.59
CA VAL A 164 -1.32 -13.74 -13.25
C VAL A 164 -2.45 -14.78 -13.26
N GLU A 165 -3.22 -14.87 -12.17
CA GLU A 165 -4.32 -15.83 -12.11
C GLU A 165 -5.49 -15.43 -13.00
N GLN A 166 -5.80 -14.12 -13.08
CA GLN A 166 -6.82 -13.63 -14.00
C GLN A 166 -6.44 -13.78 -15.47
N ASP A 167 -5.17 -13.59 -15.81
CA ASP A 167 -4.67 -13.80 -17.17
C ASP A 167 -4.89 -15.26 -17.64
N LYS A 168 -4.65 -16.24 -16.74
CA LYS A 168 -4.93 -17.66 -17.01
C LYS A 168 -6.43 -17.94 -17.29
N LEU A 169 -7.32 -17.13 -16.72
CA LEU A 169 -8.77 -17.23 -16.95
C LEU A 169 -9.23 -16.50 -18.23
N GLY A 170 -8.31 -15.94 -19.01
CA GLY A 170 -8.61 -15.28 -20.29
C GLY A 170 -9.39 -13.97 -20.15
N GLN A 171 -9.18 -13.21 -19.10
CA GLN A 171 -10.08 -12.14 -18.69
C GLN A 171 -9.78 -10.77 -19.28
N ARG A 172 -10.86 -9.96 -19.43
CA ARG A 172 -10.80 -8.59 -19.94
C ARG A 172 -10.16 -7.64 -18.92
N GLN A 173 -9.45 -6.63 -19.44
CA GLN A 173 -8.81 -5.54 -18.66
C GLN A 173 -9.78 -4.79 -17.73
N GLU A 174 -11.06 -4.73 -18.07
CA GLU A 174 -12.08 -4.05 -17.26
C GLU A 174 -12.27 -4.68 -15.89
N VAL A 175 -12.24 -6.01 -15.84
CA VAL A 175 -12.38 -6.77 -14.59
C VAL A 175 -11.18 -6.55 -13.67
N LEU A 176 -9.98 -6.48 -14.24
CA LEU A 176 -8.76 -6.14 -13.50
C LEU A 176 -8.86 -4.75 -12.87
N ASN A 177 -9.39 -3.78 -13.61
CA ASN A 177 -9.58 -2.42 -13.11
C ASN A 177 -10.48 -2.40 -11.86
N ASP A 178 -11.56 -3.18 -11.87
CA ASP A 178 -12.46 -3.28 -10.71
C ASP A 178 -11.74 -3.89 -9.50
N MET A 179 -10.93 -4.92 -9.71
CA MET A 179 -10.16 -5.52 -8.62
C MET A 179 -9.16 -4.55 -8.00
N PHE A 180 -8.47 -3.73 -8.80
CA PHE A 180 -7.47 -2.80 -8.30
C PHE A 180 -8.05 -1.75 -7.34
N TRP A 181 -9.17 -1.11 -7.70
CA TRP A 181 -9.76 -0.13 -6.79
C TRP A 181 -10.39 -0.79 -5.56
N MET A 182 -11.04 -1.97 -5.73
CA MET A 182 -11.58 -2.72 -4.60
C MET A 182 -10.49 -3.19 -3.62
N MET A 183 -9.31 -3.59 -4.10
CA MET A 183 -8.18 -3.92 -3.23
C MET A 183 -7.76 -2.70 -2.41
N THR A 184 -7.58 -1.53 -3.03
CA THR A 184 -7.20 -0.30 -2.31
C THR A 184 -8.28 0.14 -1.31
N PHE A 185 -9.55 -0.01 -1.68
CA PHE A 185 -10.69 0.26 -0.80
C PHE A 185 -10.68 -0.66 0.42
N LEU A 186 -10.62 -1.98 0.18
CA LEU A 186 -10.65 -2.99 1.24
C LEU A 186 -9.43 -2.93 2.15
N GLU A 187 -8.25 -2.63 1.62
CA GLU A 187 -7.05 -2.37 2.41
C GLU A 187 -7.28 -1.24 3.40
N SER A 188 -7.77 -0.10 2.93
CA SER A 188 -8.04 1.07 3.78
C SER A 188 -9.12 0.79 4.82
N ALA A 189 -10.23 0.13 4.42
CA ALA A 189 -11.30 -0.27 5.31
C ALA A 189 -10.83 -1.29 6.38
N SER A 190 -9.99 -2.25 5.98
CA SER A 190 -9.40 -3.24 6.89
C SER A 190 -8.48 -2.61 7.92
N PHE A 191 -7.69 -1.61 7.54
CA PHE A 191 -6.82 -0.89 8.46
C PHE A 191 -7.62 -0.06 9.47
N ILE A 192 -8.71 0.60 9.04
CA ILE A 192 -9.65 1.28 9.95
C ILE A 192 -10.28 0.27 10.92
N GLY A 193 -10.73 -0.88 10.39
CA GLY A 193 -11.28 -1.96 11.21
C GLY A 193 -10.27 -2.53 12.21
N SER A 194 -9.01 -2.66 11.81
CA SER A 194 -7.92 -3.11 12.69
C SER A 194 -7.66 -2.13 13.82
N GLN A 195 -7.71 -0.82 13.56
CA GLN A 195 -7.59 0.19 14.61
C GLN A 195 -8.78 0.15 15.58
N ALA A 196 -10.01 0.05 15.06
CA ALA A 196 -11.20 -0.07 15.88
C ALA A 196 -11.15 -1.31 16.79
N LEU A 197 -10.70 -2.44 16.23
CA LEU A 197 -10.48 -3.68 16.97
C LEU A 197 -9.37 -3.52 18.02
N ALA A 198 -8.29 -2.84 17.67
CA ALA A 198 -7.20 -2.54 18.58
C ALA A 198 -7.71 -1.71 19.76
N ASN A 199 -8.44 -0.61 19.51
CA ASN A 199 -9.00 0.25 20.54
C ASN A 199 -10.00 -0.50 21.45
N TYR A 200 -10.81 -1.42 20.88
CA TYR A 200 -11.73 -2.23 21.66
C TYR A 200 -11.02 -3.26 22.57
N LEU A 201 -9.88 -3.78 22.11
CA LEU A 201 -9.11 -4.77 22.87
C LEU A 201 -8.20 -4.13 23.94
N ILE A 202 -7.89 -2.84 23.82
CA ILE A 202 -7.10 -2.08 24.82
C ILE A 202 -8.06 -1.54 25.88
N ASP A 203 -8.57 -2.41 26.74
CA ASP A 203 -9.27 -2.07 27.97
C ASP A 203 -8.33 -2.23 29.17
N ASP A 204 -8.76 -1.95 30.39
CA ASP A 204 -7.99 -1.83 31.65
C ASP A 204 -6.86 -2.85 31.93
N ASN A 205 -6.80 -3.97 31.21
CA ASN A 205 -5.77 -5.03 31.36
C ASN A 205 -4.85 -5.16 30.15
N VAL A 206 -3.97 -4.20 29.92
CA VAL A 206 -3.10 -4.07 28.75
C VAL A 206 -2.31 -5.33 28.38
N ILE A 207 -1.69 -6.02 29.36
CA ILE A 207 -0.86 -7.23 29.10
C ILE A 207 -1.72 -8.38 28.57
N ARG A 208 -2.92 -8.57 29.09
CA ARG A 208 -3.83 -9.63 28.64
C ARG A 208 -4.31 -9.36 27.23
N ASN A 209 -4.53 -8.10 26.90
CA ASN A 209 -5.06 -7.66 25.62
C ASN A 209 -4.03 -7.76 24.50
N ILE A 210 -2.76 -7.46 24.76
CA ILE A 210 -1.67 -7.67 23.81
C ILE A 210 -1.55 -9.15 23.42
N LYS A 211 -1.66 -10.08 24.38
CA LYS A 211 -1.65 -11.53 24.08
C LYS A 211 -2.84 -11.96 23.24
N SER A 212 -4.04 -11.43 23.51
CA SER A 212 -5.24 -11.74 22.70
C SER A 212 -5.12 -11.31 21.25
N LEU A 213 -4.38 -10.22 21.00
CA LEU A 213 -4.06 -9.79 19.65
C LEU A 213 -3.15 -10.75 18.90
N TRP A 214 -2.07 -11.23 19.57
CA TRP A 214 -1.19 -12.23 18.94
C TRP A 214 -1.95 -13.51 18.61
N ILE A 215 -2.84 -13.96 19.50
CA ILE A 215 -3.72 -15.11 19.24
C ILE A 215 -4.65 -14.82 18.05
N GLY A 216 -5.27 -13.64 18.01
CA GLY A 216 -6.17 -13.24 16.92
C GLY A 216 -5.46 -13.24 15.56
N ALA A 217 -4.27 -12.63 15.48
CA ALA A 217 -3.44 -12.64 14.27
C ALA A 217 -3.06 -14.07 13.85
N GLY A 218 -2.70 -14.93 14.80
CA GLY A 218 -2.39 -16.34 14.54
C GLY A 218 -3.59 -17.13 14.01
N VAL A 219 -4.79 -16.91 14.57
CA VAL A 219 -6.04 -17.54 14.09
C VAL A 219 -6.36 -17.08 12.66
N LEU A 220 -6.24 -15.79 12.37
CA LEU A 220 -6.44 -15.26 11.02
C LEU A 220 -5.44 -15.86 10.02
N ALA A 221 -4.17 -16.03 10.43
CA ALA A 221 -3.15 -16.66 9.60
C ALA A 221 -3.51 -18.13 9.28
N VAL A 222 -3.94 -18.91 10.27
CA VAL A 222 -4.36 -20.31 10.07
C VAL A 222 -5.56 -20.40 9.13
N LEU A 223 -6.58 -19.54 9.34
CA LEU A 223 -7.75 -19.47 8.46
C LEU A 223 -7.35 -19.13 7.01
N ALA A 224 -6.46 -18.16 6.83
CA ALA A 224 -5.97 -17.76 5.51
C ALA A 224 -5.18 -18.88 4.82
N VAL A 225 -4.29 -19.59 5.55
CA VAL A 225 -3.58 -20.77 5.03
C VAL A 225 -4.59 -21.84 4.57
N GLY A 226 -5.62 -22.11 5.37
CA GLY A 226 -6.67 -23.06 5.02
C GLY A 226 -7.45 -22.63 3.75
N LEU A 227 -7.76 -21.34 3.61
CA LEU A 227 -8.44 -20.81 2.43
C LEU A 227 -7.56 -20.90 1.18
N VAL A 228 -6.27 -20.56 1.26
CA VAL A 228 -5.34 -20.63 0.13
C VAL A 228 -5.11 -22.07 -0.32
N THR A 229 -4.89 -22.99 0.62
CA THR A 229 -4.58 -24.39 0.29
C THR A 229 -5.76 -25.12 -0.33
N ARG A 230 -6.98 -24.87 0.16
CA ARG A 230 -8.22 -25.50 -0.35
C ARG A 230 -8.83 -24.76 -1.53
N GLY A 231 -8.59 -23.46 -1.65
CA GLY A 231 -9.28 -22.57 -2.60
C GLY A 231 -8.70 -22.56 -4.00
N TRP A 232 -7.40 -22.82 -4.16
CA TRP A 232 -6.69 -22.69 -5.44
C TRP A 232 -5.78 -23.88 -5.70
N GLN A 233 -5.93 -24.47 -6.87
CA GLN A 233 -4.96 -25.43 -7.41
C GLN A 233 -3.94 -24.66 -8.25
N GLU A 234 -2.67 -24.77 -7.94
CA GLU A 234 -1.60 -24.17 -8.72
C GLU A 234 -1.20 -25.12 -9.84
N ALA A 235 -1.34 -24.70 -11.09
CA ALA A 235 -0.63 -25.35 -12.18
C ALA A 235 0.87 -25.10 -11.98
N THR A 236 1.65 -26.15 -11.89
CA THR A 236 3.11 -26.08 -11.62
C THR A 236 3.81 -25.41 -12.81
N GLN A 237 3.85 -24.09 -12.83
CA GLN A 237 4.72 -23.34 -13.73
C GLN A 237 6.06 -23.15 -13.02
N THR A 238 6.98 -24.07 -13.21
CA THR A 238 8.38 -23.85 -12.86
C THR A 238 9.07 -23.16 -14.03
N THR A 239 9.17 -21.84 -13.94
CA THR A 239 9.98 -21.08 -14.89
C THR A 239 11.45 -21.43 -14.65
N ILE A 240 12.15 -21.91 -15.66
CA ILE A 240 13.57 -22.24 -15.54
C ILE A 240 14.35 -20.92 -15.37
N LEU A 241 15.25 -20.86 -14.39
CA LEU A 241 16.05 -19.66 -14.09
C LEU A 241 16.75 -19.07 -15.34
N LYS A 242 17.15 -19.93 -16.29
CA LYS A 242 17.77 -19.49 -17.55
C LYS A 242 16.80 -18.68 -18.42
N ASP A 243 15.56 -19.14 -18.53
CA ASP A 243 14.52 -18.47 -19.32
C ASP A 243 14.09 -17.17 -18.67
N TYR A 244 13.98 -17.16 -17.33
CA TYR A 244 13.73 -15.95 -16.55
C TYR A 244 14.80 -14.88 -16.80
N ARG A 245 16.08 -15.25 -16.74
CA ARG A 245 17.20 -14.34 -16.99
C ARG A 245 17.16 -13.74 -18.40
N VAL A 246 16.84 -14.54 -19.40
CA VAL A 246 16.72 -14.08 -20.80
C VAL A 246 15.54 -13.13 -20.94
N SER A 247 14.38 -13.47 -20.37
CA SER A 247 13.19 -12.63 -20.39
C SER A 247 13.44 -11.31 -19.66
N PHE A 248 14.04 -11.35 -18.47
CA PHE A 248 14.40 -10.18 -17.70
C PHE A 248 15.34 -9.24 -18.50
N HIS A 249 16.41 -9.76 -19.05
CA HIS A 249 17.35 -8.97 -19.86
C HIS A 249 16.66 -8.32 -21.06
N ARG A 250 15.85 -9.09 -21.80
CA ARG A 250 15.15 -8.61 -22.98
C ARG A 250 14.17 -7.48 -22.67
N HIS A 251 13.37 -7.61 -21.63
CA HIS A 251 12.31 -6.65 -21.31
C HIS A 251 12.82 -5.47 -20.50
N VAL A 252 13.67 -5.71 -19.50
CA VAL A 252 14.10 -4.65 -18.57
C VAL A 252 15.16 -3.75 -19.19
N ILE A 253 16.18 -4.31 -19.84
CA ILE A 253 17.28 -3.50 -20.37
C ILE A 253 16.86 -2.77 -21.65
N SER A 254 15.99 -3.38 -22.47
CA SER A 254 15.62 -2.81 -23.77
C SER A 254 14.47 -1.81 -23.71
N ASP A 255 13.56 -1.88 -22.70
CA ASP A 255 12.38 -1.02 -22.65
C ASP A 255 12.51 0.09 -21.58
N LYS A 256 12.83 1.30 -22.07
CA LYS A 256 12.92 2.50 -21.23
C LYS A 256 11.61 2.84 -20.48
N ARG A 257 10.45 2.36 -20.95
CA ARG A 257 9.15 2.61 -20.31
C ARG A 257 9.04 1.91 -18.97
N ILE A 258 9.61 0.71 -18.88
CA ILE A 258 9.66 -0.05 -17.61
C ILE A 258 10.48 0.73 -16.57
N TRP A 259 11.58 1.35 -16.97
CA TRP A 259 12.38 2.19 -16.07
C TRP A 259 11.64 3.42 -15.57
N LEU A 260 10.92 4.13 -16.46
CA LEU A 260 10.10 5.28 -16.06
C LEU A 260 8.99 4.87 -15.10
N LEU A 261 8.32 3.75 -15.36
CA LEU A 261 7.28 3.23 -14.49
C LEU A 261 7.85 2.79 -13.13
N SER A 262 8.99 2.11 -13.13
CA SER A 262 9.69 1.68 -11.90
C SER A 262 10.14 2.87 -11.07
N TRP A 263 10.64 3.92 -11.70
CA TRP A 263 11.01 5.15 -10.99
C TRP A 263 9.79 5.84 -10.37
N ALA A 264 8.68 5.95 -11.10
CA ALA A 264 7.44 6.51 -10.58
C ALA A 264 6.90 5.69 -9.39
N GLN A 265 6.94 4.37 -9.48
CA GLN A 265 6.54 3.47 -8.39
C GLN A 265 7.45 3.65 -7.16
N SER A 266 8.77 3.72 -7.36
CA SER A 266 9.73 3.98 -6.31
C SER A 266 9.49 5.32 -5.62
N SER A 267 9.25 6.38 -6.40
CA SER A 267 8.98 7.72 -5.87
C SER A 267 7.71 7.78 -5.04
N VAL A 268 6.63 7.11 -5.48
CA VAL A 268 5.38 6.99 -4.71
C VAL A 268 5.63 6.22 -3.42
N HIS A 269 6.31 5.07 -3.50
CA HIS A 269 6.61 4.26 -2.31
C HIS A 269 7.44 5.04 -1.28
N PHE A 270 8.46 5.76 -1.72
CA PHE A 270 9.25 6.64 -0.88
C PHE A 270 8.38 7.71 -0.20
N SER A 271 7.53 8.38 -0.97
CA SER A 271 6.66 9.46 -0.46
C SER A 271 5.62 8.94 0.54
N VAL A 272 5.06 7.76 0.29
CA VAL A 272 4.12 7.10 1.21
C VAL A 272 4.81 6.67 2.50
N ALA A 273 6.00 6.08 2.41
CA ALA A 273 6.77 5.69 3.60
C ALA A 273 7.21 6.92 4.42
N ALA A 274 7.71 7.96 3.76
CA ALA A 274 8.04 9.23 4.41
C ALA A 274 6.81 9.85 5.10
N PHE A 275 5.65 9.82 4.42
CA PHE A 275 4.37 10.27 5.00
C PHE A 275 4.04 9.50 6.28
N TRP A 276 4.04 8.16 6.27
CA TRP A 276 3.70 7.35 7.45
C TRP A 276 4.70 7.47 8.58
N ILE A 277 5.96 7.77 8.30
CA ILE A 277 6.98 8.04 9.33
C ILE A 277 6.80 9.43 9.96
N LEU A 278 6.36 10.42 9.16
CA LEU A 278 6.41 11.83 9.56
C LEU A 278 5.04 12.45 9.91
N TRP A 279 3.90 11.86 9.54
CA TRP A 279 2.59 12.48 9.74
C TRP A 279 2.30 12.81 11.21
N ALA A 280 2.50 11.84 12.10
CA ALA A 280 2.25 12.04 13.53
C ALA A 280 3.26 13.02 14.17
N PRO A 281 4.61 12.86 13.96
CA PRO A 281 5.57 13.84 14.42
C PRO A 281 5.36 15.27 13.90
N SER A 282 4.81 15.43 12.69
CA SER A 282 4.54 16.75 12.11
C SER A 282 3.29 17.41 12.76
N ILE A 283 2.30 16.62 13.16
CA ILE A 283 1.08 17.15 13.81
C ILE A 283 1.37 17.54 15.27
N VAL A 284 2.13 16.71 15.99
CA VAL A 284 2.45 16.91 17.42
C VAL A 284 3.64 17.86 17.62
N ALA A 285 4.23 18.39 16.53
CA ALA A 285 5.29 19.37 16.63
C ALA A 285 4.89 20.55 17.53
N ASP A 286 5.88 21.16 18.20
CA ASP A 286 5.68 22.32 19.10
C ASP A 286 4.84 22.06 20.38
N GLY A 287 4.75 20.79 20.83
CA GLY A 287 4.04 20.43 22.06
C GLY A 287 2.52 20.50 21.95
N ARG A 288 1.97 20.43 20.74
CA ARG A 288 0.52 20.42 20.49
C ARG A 288 -0.10 19.14 21.03
N GLU A 289 -1.15 19.25 21.81
CA GLU A 289 -1.95 18.10 22.26
C GLU A 289 -3.01 17.78 21.23
N VAL A 290 -2.88 16.61 20.56
CA VAL A 290 -3.74 16.19 19.44
C VAL A 290 -4.10 14.72 19.57
N SER A 291 -5.37 14.39 19.35
CA SER A 291 -5.87 13.01 19.33
C SER A 291 -5.51 12.29 18.01
N LEU A 292 -4.27 11.76 17.89
CA LEU A 292 -3.80 11.06 16.72
C LEU A 292 -4.66 9.85 16.34
N GLY A 293 -5.20 9.13 17.33
CA GLY A 293 -6.09 7.99 17.13
C GLY A 293 -7.38 8.34 16.39
N LEU A 294 -7.83 9.60 16.45
CA LEU A 294 -8.98 10.08 15.68
C LEU A 294 -8.59 10.58 14.28
N ILE A 295 -7.37 11.04 14.07
CA ILE A 295 -6.91 11.49 12.74
C ILE A 295 -6.64 10.31 11.80
N TYR A 296 -6.07 9.24 12.31
CA TYR A 296 -5.70 8.06 11.50
C TYR A 296 -6.87 7.50 10.64
N PRO A 297 -8.10 7.29 11.17
CA PRO A 297 -9.23 6.86 10.35
C PRO A 297 -9.66 7.92 9.32
N CYS A 298 -9.46 9.22 9.55
CA CYS A 298 -9.70 10.26 8.55
C CYS A 298 -8.77 10.10 7.34
N LEU A 299 -7.49 9.82 7.59
CA LEU A 299 -6.49 9.61 6.54
C LEU A 299 -6.82 8.39 5.68
N LEU A 300 -7.12 7.27 6.33
CA LEU A 300 -7.50 6.03 5.64
C LEU A 300 -8.87 6.13 4.95
N GLY A 301 -9.83 6.81 5.56
CA GLY A 301 -11.13 7.12 4.95
C GLY A 301 -10.99 7.97 3.69
N SER A 302 -10.05 8.92 3.71
CA SER A 302 -9.71 9.72 2.53
C SER A 302 -9.06 8.88 1.42
N LYS A 303 -8.17 7.94 1.75
CA LYS A 303 -7.61 6.96 0.79
C LYS A 303 -8.70 6.06 0.22
N MET A 304 -9.62 5.60 1.07
CA MET A 304 -10.77 4.79 0.68
C MET A 304 -11.68 5.55 -0.30
N LEU A 305 -12.03 6.80 0.00
CA LEU A 305 -12.81 7.66 -0.89
C LEU A 305 -12.09 7.88 -2.23
N GLY A 306 -10.79 8.16 -2.21
CA GLY A 306 -9.97 8.32 -3.43
C GLY A 306 -10.03 7.10 -4.34
N SER A 307 -9.99 5.88 -3.78
CA SER A 307 -10.07 4.64 -4.56
C SER A 307 -11.40 4.47 -5.30
N THR A 308 -12.51 4.92 -4.71
CA THR A 308 -13.84 4.87 -5.35
C THR A 308 -13.97 5.83 -6.53
N GLY A 309 -13.12 6.84 -6.63
CA GLY A 309 -13.06 7.75 -7.78
C GLY A 309 -12.51 7.10 -9.05
N PHE A 310 -11.68 6.05 -8.92
CA PHE A 310 -11.03 5.40 -10.07
C PHE A 310 -12.01 4.89 -11.14
N PRO A 311 -13.11 4.17 -10.84
CA PRO A 311 -14.05 3.70 -11.86
C PRO A 311 -14.72 4.82 -12.63
N TRP A 312 -14.98 5.96 -12.01
CA TRP A 312 -15.64 7.10 -12.67
C TRP A 312 -14.86 7.62 -13.87
N PHE A 313 -13.53 7.60 -13.83
CA PHE A 313 -12.70 8.08 -14.94
C PHE A 313 -12.78 7.22 -16.20
N PHE A 314 -13.30 5.99 -16.13
CA PHE A 314 -13.48 5.12 -17.29
C PHE A 314 -14.89 5.18 -17.89
N HIS A 315 -15.86 5.68 -17.12
CA HIS A 315 -17.24 5.81 -17.57
C HIS A 315 -17.57 7.20 -18.13
N VAL A 316 -16.79 8.20 -17.75
CA VAL A 316 -16.91 9.55 -18.32
C VAL A 316 -16.07 9.60 -19.60
N PRO A 317 -16.61 10.09 -20.74
CA PRO A 317 -15.87 10.17 -22.00
C PRO A 317 -14.79 11.28 -21.99
N LEU A 318 -14.19 11.56 -20.87
CA LEU A 318 -13.01 12.39 -20.76
C LEU A 318 -11.83 11.66 -21.39
N VAL A 319 -11.32 12.22 -22.48
CA VAL A 319 -10.29 11.65 -23.37
C VAL A 319 -8.89 11.61 -22.75
N LEU A 320 -8.76 11.66 -21.42
CA LEU A 320 -7.48 11.65 -20.75
C LEU A 320 -6.92 10.22 -20.64
N ARG A 321 -5.62 10.05 -20.91
CA ARG A 321 -4.93 8.76 -20.78
C ARG A 321 -4.57 8.51 -19.32
N THR A 322 -4.35 7.25 -18.98
CA THR A 322 -3.93 6.85 -17.63
C THR A 322 -2.67 7.59 -17.15
N GLU A 323 -1.71 7.81 -18.07
CA GLU A 323 -0.48 8.55 -17.79
C GLU A 323 -0.73 10.01 -17.44
N GLU A 324 -1.75 10.63 -18.05
CA GLU A 324 -2.13 12.03 -17.77
C GLU A 324 -2.75 12.18 -16.38
N TYR A 325 -3.63 11.27 -16.00
CA TYR A 325 -4.20 11.26 -14.65
C TYR A 325 -3.12 11.11 -13.58
N LEU A 326 -2.19 10.17 -13.78
CA LEU A 326 -1.07 9.98 -12.87
C LEU A 326 -0.16 11.20 -12.81
N MET A 327 0.11 11.84 -13.96
CA MET A 327 0.90 13.07 -14.00
C MET A 327 0.27 14.17 -13.14
N TYR A 328 -1.04 14.42 -13.30
CA TYR A 328 -1.75 15.43 -12.50
C TYR A 328 -1.80 15.05 -11.03
N ALA A 329 -2.10 13.79 -10.70
CA ALA A 329 -2.17 13.33 -9.32
C ALA A 329 -0.80 13.45 -8.61
N PHE A 330 0.30 13.06 -9.26
CA PHE A 330 1.65 13.22 -8.71
C PHE A 330 2.02 14.68 -8.51
N THR A 331 1.62 15.54 -9.44
CA THR A 331 1.85 16.99 -9.32
C THR A 331 1.10 17.57 -8.12
N ILE A 332 -0.18 17.21 -7.94
CA ILE A 332 -0.98 17.64 -6.79
C ILE A 332 -0.36 17.12 -5.48
N MET A 333 -0.03 15.83 -5.41
CA MET A 333 0.61 15.24 -4.24
C MET A 333 1.96 15.91 -3.92
N GLY A 334 2.76 16.23 -4.94
CA GLY A 334 4.02 16.94 -4.80
C GLY A 334 3.83 18.35 -4.23
N PHE A 335 2.84 19.10 -4.71
CA PHE A 335 2.49 20.42 -4.16
C PHE A 335 2.00 20.32 -2.72
N VAL A 336 1.15 19.34 -2.41
CA VAL A 336 0.67 19.11 -1.03
C VAL A 336 1.85 18.88 -0.08
N LEU A 337 2.77 17.98 -0.43
CA LEU A 337 3.95 17.74 0.42
C LEU A 337 4.90 18.95 0.47
N SER A 338 5.00 19.75 -0.60
CA SER A 338 5.79 20.98 -0.60
C SER A 338 5.21 22.01 0.37
N ILE A 339 3.88 22.14 0.43
CA ILE A 339 3.20 23.02 1.39
C ILE A 339 3.41 22.50 2.83
N VAL A 340 3.30 21.19 3.04
CA VAL A 340 3.55 20.56 4.35
C VAL A 340 5.01 20.75 4.81
N ALA A 341 5.96 20.75 3.86
CA ALA A 341 7.37 20.97 4.16
C ALA A 341 7.69 22.44 4.51
N TYR A 342 6.86 23.38 4.04
CA TYR A 342 6.97 24.79 4.40
C TYR A 342 6.44 25.00 5.82
N ASP A 343 7.35 25.37 6.69
CA ASP A 343 7.15 25.42 8.15
C ASP A 343 5.95 26.30 8.55
N TYR A 344 5.24 25.91 9.61
CA TYR A 344 4.12 26.60 10.25
C TYR A 344 2.75 26.47 9.56
N GLN A 345 1.99 25.48 9.98
CA GLN A 345 0.61 25.34 9.53
C GLN A 345 -0.34 25.08 10.71
N GLU A 346 -1.54 25.61 10.59
CA GLU A 346 -2.64 25.27 11.47
C GLU A 346 -2.96 23.77 11.38
N ILE A 347 -3.22 23.12 12.53
CA ILE A 347 -3.46 21.65 12.59
C ILE A 347 -4.57 21.24 11.63
N GLY A 348 -5.67 22.00 11.57
CA GLY A 348 -6.78 21.71 10.67
C GLY A 348 -6.39 21.70 9.19
N LEU A 349 -5.57 22.68 8.77
CA LEU A 349 -5.04 22.74 7.41
C LEU A 349 -4.08 21.58 7.13
N LEU A 350 -3.20 21.25 8.06
CA LEU A 350 -2.26 20.15 7.94
C LEU A 350 -2.98 18.80 7.78
N VAL A 351 -4.00 18.54 8.59
CA VAL A 351 -4.85 17.34 8.48
C VAL A 351 -5.60 17.33 7.14
N ALA A 352 -6.13 18.47 6.67
CA ALA A 352 -6.79 18.55 5.37
C ALA A 352 -5.84 18.27 4.22
N LEU A 353 -4.60 18.77 4.27
CA LEU A 353 -3.56 18.47 3.28
C LEU A 353 -3.19 16.98 3.28
N PHE A 354 -3.07 16.38 4.46
CA PHE A 354 -2.82 14.95 4.59
C PHE A 354 -3.99 14.10 4.05
N CYS A 355 -5.24 14.50 4.31
CA CYS A 355 -6.42 13.87 3.71
C CYS A 355 -6.41 13.99 2.18
N LEU A 356 -6.05 15.15 1.63
CA LEU A 356 -5.92 15.35 0.19
C LEU A 356 -4.82 14.46 -0.42
N PHE A 357 -3.65 14.37 0.24
CA PHE A 357 -2.59 13.46 -0.16
C PHE A 357 -3.07 12.01 -0.22
N GLN A 358 -3.77 11.55 0.81
CA GLN A 358 -4.30 10.19 0.89
C GLN A 358 -5.42 9.94 -0.13
N THR A 359 -6.28 10.93 -0.41
CA THR A 359 -7.28 10.82 -1.48
C THR A 359 -6.63 10.64 -2.85
N CYS A 360 -5.62 11.44 -3.16
CA CYS A 360 -4.84 11.28 -4.40
C CYS A 360 -4.15 9.91 -4.45
N LEU A 361 -3.56 9.46 -3.33
CA LEU A 361 -2.92 8.14 -3.25
C LEU A 361 -3.93 7.01 -3.51
N GLY A 362 -5.13 7.08 -2.91
CA GLY A 362 -6.21 6.11 -3.15
C GLY A 362 -6.55 5.94 -4.62
N MET A 363 -6.45 7.02 -5.41
CA MET A 363 -6.68 6.99 -6.85
C MET A 363 -5.41 6.54 -7.63
N VAL A 364 -4.24 6.98 -7.22
CA VAL A 364 -2.96 6.68 -7.88
C VAL A 364 -2.66 5.18 -7.90
N LEU A 365 -2.91 4.47 -6.80
CA LEU A 365 -2.58 3.04 -6.69
C LEU A 365 -3.25 2.17 -7.76
N PRO A 366 -4.59 2.26 -7.99
CA PRO A 366 -5.25 1.53 -9.08
C PRO A 366 -4.75 1.92 -10.48
N PHE A 367 -4.48 3.21 -10.72
CA PHE A 367 -3.94 3.66 -12.00
C PHE A 367 -2.54 3.12 -12.26
N LEU A 368 -1.65 3.09 -11.27
CA LEU A 368 -0.33 2.47 -11.38
C LEU A 368 -0.44 0.96 -11.62
N ALA A 369 -1.34 0.27 -10.90
CA ALA A 369 -1.60 -1.15 -11.11
C ALA A 369 -2.03 -1.42 -12.57
N ARG A 370 -2.90 -0.59 -13.13
CA ARG A 370 -3.29 -0.67 -14.54
C ARG A 370 -2.12 -0.46 -15.49
N LEU A 371 -1.24 0.53 -15.25
CA LEU A 371 -0.05 0.71 -16.09
C LEU A 371 0.89 -0.48 -15.99
N ARG A 372 1.05 -1.07 -14.81
CA ARG A 372 1.83 -2.30 -14.64
C ARG A 372 1.29 -3.45 -15.47
N THR A 373 -0.04 -3.62 -15.57
CA THR A 373 -0.61 -4.65 -16.44
C THR A 373 -0.37 -4.40 -17.92
N THR A 374 -0.20 -3.14 -18.32
CA THR A 374 0.04 -2.76 -19.72
C THR A 374 1.50 -2.94 -20.13
N TYR A 375 2.45 -2.66 -19.23
CA TYR A 375 3.87 -2.61 -19.58
C TYR A 375 4.70 -3.76 -19.02
N LEU A 376 4.28 -4.41 -17.93
CA LEU A 376 5.04 -5.51 -17.33
C LEU A 376 4.53 -6.87 -17.81
N PRO A 377 5.40 -7.71 -18.39
CA PRO A 377 5.09 -9.10 -18.70
C PRO A 377 4.80 -9.90 -17.42
N ASN A 378 3.86 -10.85 -17.50
CA ASN A 378 3.47 -11.65 -16.34
C ASN A 378 4.60 -12.56 -15.82
N GLU A 379 5.52 -12.96 -16.70
CA GLU A 379 6.66 -13.85 -16.39
C GLU A 379 7.67 -13.25 -15.41
N ILE A 380 7.83 -11.93 -15.40
CA ILE A 380 8.80 -11.19 -14.58
C ILE A 380 8.13 -10.15 -13.66
N ARG A 381 6.82 -10.24 -13.50
CA ARG A 381 6.01 -9.24 -12.81
C ARG A 381 6.42 -9.06 -11.35
N GLY A 382 6.52 -10.16 -10.60
CA GLY A 382 6.87 -10.12 -9.17
C GLY A 382 8.25 -9.53 -8.96
N GLY A 383 9.24 -9.98 -9.75
CA GLY A 383 10.61 -9.46 -9.69
C GLY A 383 10.70 -7.98 -10.03
N MET A 384 10.00 -7.54 -11.08
CA MET A 384 10.01 -6.12 -11.45
C MET A 384 9.32 -5.24 -10.42
N MET A 385 8.21 -5.69 -9.85
CA MET A 385 7.50 -4.93 -8.81
C MET A 385 8.33 -4.80 -7.54
N SER A 386 8.95 -5.88 -7.07
CA SER A 386 9.79 -5.84 -5.87
C SER A 386 11.08 -5.05 -6.08
N LEU A 387 11.76 -5.23 -7.22
CA LEU A 387 12.99 -4.49 -7.52
C LEU A 387 12.74 -3.00 -7.73
N SER A 388 11.57 -2.61 -8.23
CA SER A 388 11.20 -1.19 -8.36
C SER A 388 11.07 -0.46 -7.02
N LEU A 389 10.89 -1.18 -5.90
CA LEU A 389 10.86 -0.59 -4.56
C LEU A 389 12.25 -0.41 -3.94
N MET A 390 13.27 -1.06 -4.51
CA MET A 390 14.64 -1.04 -4.00
C MET A 390 15.22 0.37 -3.83
N PRO A 391 15.12 1.29 -4.81
CA PRO A 391 15.66 2.65 -4.64
C PRO A 391 14.99 3.42 -3.51
N ALA A 392 13.67 3.27 -3.33
CA ALA A 392 12.94 3.90 -2.24
C ALA A 392 13.36 3.37 -0.87
N ASN A 393 13.42 2.04 -0.71
CA ASN A 393 13.85 1.42 0.53
C ASN A 393 15.30 1.82 0.89
N ALA A 394 16.19 1.91 -0.11
CA ALA A 394 17.55 2.38 0.08
C ALA A 394 17.59 3.84 0.53
N ALA A 395 16.81 4.72 -0.10
CA ALA A 395 16.73 6.13 0.26
C ALA A 395 16.17 6.34 1.67
N ILE A 396 15.10 5.60 2.04
CA ILE A 396 14.52 5.67 3.38
C ILE A 396 15.53 5.17 4.42
N LEU A 397 16.15 4.02 4.20
CA LEU A 397 17.15 3.47 5.10
C LEU A 397 18.30 4.47 5.30
N PHE A 398 18.80 5.05 4.20
CA PHE A 398 19.87 6.07 4.26
C PHE A 398 19.45 7.28 5.10
N LEU A 399 18.23 7.81 4.90
CA LEU A 399 17.72 8.94 5.68
C LEU A 399 17.50 8.59 7.17
N LEU A 400 17.04 7.39 7.49
CA LEU A 400 16.86 6.94 8.88
C LEU A 400 18.21 6.80 9.59
N VAL A 401 19.19 6.19 8.95
CA VAL A 401 20.56 6.07 9.49
C VAL A 401 21.19 7.45 9.66
N LEU A 402 21.04 8.33 8.67
CA LEU A 402 21.57 9.69 8.74
C LEU A 402 20.90 10.50 9.86
N ARG A 403 19.57 10.31 10.07
CA ARG A 403 18.83 10.93 11.18
C ARG A 403 19.27 10.43 12.56
N GLY A 404 19.76 9.20 12.66
CA GLY A 404 20.34 8.67 13.91
C GLY A 404 21.68 9.30 14.28
N HIS A 405 22.41 9.85 13.30
CA HIS A 405 23.72 10.48 13.51
C HIS A 405 23.69 12.02 13.42
N HIS A 406 22.78 12.57 12.65
CA HIS A 406 22.66 14.00 12.40
C HIS A 406 21.21 14.44 12.54
N TYR A 407 21.00 15.68 13.02
CA TYR A 407 19.67 16.26 13.03
C TYR A 407 19.21 16.57 11.60
N ILE A 408 18.21 15.84 11.12
CA ILE A 408 17.54 16.13 9.86
C ILE A 408 16.12 16.58 10.19
N ALA A 409 15.76 17.78 9.73
CA ALA A 409 14.42 18.32 9.91
C ALA A 409 13.39 17.48 9.13
N ASN A 410 12.19 17.32 9.69
CA ASN A 410 11.08 16.64 9.02
C ASN A 410 10.74 17.28 7.67
N SER A 411 10.82 18.63 7.60
CA SER A 411 10.65 19.42 6.37
C SER A 411 11.57 19.00 5.24
N THR A 412 12.84 18.66 5.54
CA THR A 412 13.82 18.20 4.54
C THR A 412 13.39 16.86 3.92
N ILE A 413 12.98 15.89 4.74
CA ILE A 413 12.52 14.58 4.24
C ILE A 413 11.25 14.74 3.42
N THR A 414 10.31 15.56 3.88
CA THR A 414 9.07 15.86 3.16
C THR A 414 9.34 16.57 1.83
N SER A 415 10.31 17.50 1.79
CA SER A 415 10.74 18.16 0.55
C SER A 415 11.34 17.18 -0.47
N ILE A 416 12.17 16.23 -0.01
CA ILE A 416 12.73 15.17 -0.87
C ILE A 416 11.60 14.29 -1.43
N ALA A 417 10.57 13.97 -0.61
CA ALA A 417 9.42 13.20 -1.05
C ALA A 417 8.59 13.97 -2.11
N ALA A 418 8.40 15.27 -1.92
CA ALA A 418 7.74 16.13 -2.91
C ALA A 418 8.51 16.16 -4.24
N LEU A 419 9.84 16.31 -4.19
CA LEU A 419 10.70 16.27 -5.37
C LEU A 419 10.60 14.93 -6.10
N GLY A 420 10.58 13.82 -5.36
CA GLY A 420 10.35 12.48 -5.91
C GLY A 420 9.04 12.40 -6.71
N LEU A 421 7.94 12.98 -6.19
CA LEU A 421 6.65 13.00 -6.88
C LEU A 421 6.66 13.87 -8.13
N PHE A 422 7.33 15.03 -8.11
CA PHE A 422 7.49 15.84 -9.32
C PHE A 422 8.31 15.12 -10.40
N THR A 423 9.36 14.38 -10.03
CA THR A 423 10.10 13.56 -10.99
C THR A 423 9.24 12.41 -11.53
N ALA A 424 8.38 11.80 -10.69
CA ALA A 424 7.40 10.80 -11.14
C ALA A 424 6.38 11.39 -12.14
N ALA A 425 5.91 12.61 -11.91
CA ALA A 425 5.05 13.32 -12.87
C ALA A 425 5.77 13.53 -14.22
N GLY A 426 7.06 13.90 -14.20
CA GLY A 426 7.91 14.00 -15.39
C GLY A 426 8.07 12.66 -16.12
N CYS A 427 8.19 11.55 -15.38
CA CYS A 427 8.23 10.21 -15.96
C CYS A 427 6.92 9.87 -16.68
N MET A 428 5.76 10.20 -16.08
CA MET A 428 4.46 9.98 -16.71
C MET A 428 4.27 10.84 -17.97
N TYR A 429 4.73 12.08 -17.94
CA TYR A 429 4.74 12.94 -19.14
C TYR A 429 5.56 12.33 -20.28
N SER A 430 6.76 11.84 -19.97
CA SER A 430 7.65 11.17 -20.94
C SER A 430 7.02 9.89 -21.49
N LEU A 431 6.37 9.09 -20.64
CA LEU A 431 5.68 7.86 -21.02
C LEU A 431 4.53 8.15 -21.99
N LYS A 432 3.73 9.21 -21.71
CA LYS A 432 2.67 9.69 -22.60
C LYS A 432 3.21 10.10 -23.98
N LYS A 433 4.33 10.84 -24.01
CA LYS A 433 4.96 11.28 -25.27
C LYS A 433 5.38 10.11 -26.14
N TRP A 434 6.01 9.08 -25.54
CA TRP A 434 6.44 7.88 -26.26
C TRP A 434 5.27 7.00 -26.71
N GLY A 435 4.19 6.92 -25.94
CA GLY A 435 2.97 6.21 -26.33
C GLY A 435 2.26 6.81 -27.56
N LYS A 436 2.37 8.12 -27.78
CA LYS A 436 1.83 8.77 -28.97
C LYS A 436 2.59 8.42 -30.28
N GLN A 437 3.89 8.15 -30.18
CA GLN A 437 4.72 7.85 -31.37
C GLN A 437 4.44 6.48 -31.98
N LEU A 438 3.80 5.57 -31.26
CA LEU A 438 3.47 4.21 -31.71
C LEU A 438 2.08 4.09 -32.37
N GLN A 439 1.20 5.10 -32.26
CA GLN A 439 -0.13 5.09 -32.85
C GLN A 439 -0.26 5.54 -34.34
N PRO A 440 0.69 6.27 -34.95
CA PRO A 440 0.54 6.68 -36.37
C PRO A 440 0.48 5.51 -37.35
N SER A 441 1.06 4.37 -37.01
CA SER A 441 1.20 3.22 -37.95
C SER A 441 -0.03 2.32 -38.04
N ARG A 442 -1.01 2.43 -37.13
CA ARG A 442 -2.23 1.58 -37.14
C ARG A 442 -3.46 2.22 -37.81
N ARG A 443 -3.38 3.48 -38.25
CA ARG A 443 -4.49 4.15 -38.98
C ARG A 443 -4.40 4.05 -40.50
N ASN A 444 -3.35 3.47 -41.03
CA ASN A 444 -3.11 3.31 -42.49
C ASN A 444 -3.04 1.83 -42.93
N LEU A 445 -3.69 0.94 -42.23
CA LEU A 445 -4.05 -0.41 -42.64
C LEU A 445 -5.54 -0.62 -42.37
#